data_fbabe6b9613becfe328206e097510753
#
_entry.id   fbabe6b9613becfe328206e097510753
#
_cell.length_a   1.000
_cell.length_b   1.000
_cell.length_c   1.000
_cell.angle_alpha   90.00
_cell.angle_beta   90.00
_cell.angle_gamma   90.00
#
_symmetry.space_group_name_H-M   'P 1'
#
loop_
_entity.id
_entity.type
_entity.pdbx_description
1 polymer ?
#
loop_
_entity_poly.entity_id
_entity_poly.type
_entity_poly.pdbx_seq_one_letter_code
_entity_poly.pdbx_strand_id
1 'polypeptide(L)' 'RGFADFVYIPKPEYKADYPALVVELKWNKTADTALQQIKDRKYPQSLEPYTGNILLVGINYDKKTKEHACVIENDKKQ' A
#
# COMPACT_ATOMS: atom_id res chain seq x y z
N ARG A 1 10.90 -5.87 10.91
CA ARG A 1 9.86 -5.04 10.74
C ARG A 1 9.29 -5.06 9.34
N GLY A 2 8.11 -4.92 9.29
CA GLY A 2 7.33 -5.33 8.30
C GLY A 2 7.42 -4.88 6.91
N PHE A 3 6.29 -4.85 6.38
CA PHE A 3 6.09 -4.78 4.97
C PHE A 3 5.46 -3.44 4.63
N ALA A 4 4.53 -3.04 5.48
CA ALA A 4 3.82 -1.80 5.30
C ALA A 4 3.20 -1.46 6.64
N ASP A 5 2.73 -0.23 6.79
CA ASP A 5 2.08 0.15 8.02
C ASP A 5 0.75 -0.56 8.17
N PHE A 6 0.15 -0.96 7.04
CA PHE A 6 -1.16 -1.50 7.10
C PHE A 6 -1.50 -2.22 5.78
N VAL A 7 -2.13 -3.36 5.92
CA VAL A 7 -2.52 -4.19 4.78
C VAL A 7 -3.98 -4.58 4.96
N TYR A 8 -4.78 -4.37 3.94
CA TYR A 8 -6.17 -4.75 3.91
C TYR A 8 -6.37 -5.82 2.85
N ILE A 9 -6.99 -6.92 3.22
CA ILE A 9 -7.26 -8.02 2.29
C ILE A 9 -8.75 -8.31 2.32
N PRO A 10 -9.46 -8.18 1.19
CA PRO A 10 -10.88 -8.48 1.17
C PRO A 10 -11.12 -9.97 1.39
N LYS A 11 -12.28 -10.30 1.91
CA LYS A 11 -12.69 -11.69 2.00
C LYS A 11 -12.75 -12.29 0.60
N PRO A 12 -12.52 -13.60 0.47
CA PRO A 12 -12.48 -14.23 -0.85
C PRO A 12 -13.69 -13.93 -1.72
N GLU A 13 -14.88 -13.85 -1.14
CA GLU A 13 -16.09 -13.62 -1.92
C GLU A 13 -16.16 -12.21 -2.51
N TYR A 14 -15.31 -11.28 -2.03
CA TYR A 14 -15.33 -9.90 -2.51
C TYR A 14 -14.12 -9.52 -3.33
N LYS A 15 -13.22 -10.46 -3.61
CA LYS A 15 -11.97 -10.09 -4.27
C LYS A 15 -12.17 -9.59 -5.71
N ALA A 16 -13.29 -9.94 -6.32
CA ALA A 16 -13.58 -9.46 -7.68
C ALA A 16 -14.00 -8.00 -7.68
N ASP A 17 -14.56 -7.53 -6.57
CA ASP A 17 -15.12 -6.19 -6.48
C ASP A 17 -14.22 -5.21 -5.75
N TYR A 18 -13.33 -5.71 -4.89
CA TYR A 18 -12.50 -4.85 -4.03
C TYR A 18 -11.05 -5.30 -4.08
N PRO A 19 -10.12 -4.36 -4.19
CA PRO A 19 -8.70 -4.72 -4.19
C PRO A 19 -8.18 -4.94 -2.78
N ALA A 20 -7.07 -5.62 -2.67
CA ALA A 20 -6.27 -5.56 -1.46
C ALA A 20 -5.51 -4.24 -1.47
N LEU A 21 -5.21 -3.72 -0.30
CA LEU A 21 -4.47 -2.47 -0.16
C LEU A 21 -3.22 -2.70 0.68
N VAL A 22 -2.10 -2.17 0.20
CA VAL A 22 -0.86 -2.15 0.97
C VAL A 22 -0.52 -0.69 1.14
N VAL A 23 -0.50 -0.20 2.37
CA VAL A 23 -0.42 1.22 2.66
C VAL A 23 0.81 1.53 3.50
N GLU A 24 1.55 2.54 3.09
CA GLU A 24 2.69 3.06 3.83
C GLU A 24 2.46 4.54 4.11
N LEU A 25 2.66 4.94 5.36
CA LEU A 25 2.48 6.32 5.81
C LEU A 25 3.84 6.94 6.10
N LYS A 26 4.04 8.16 5.63
CA LYS A 26 5.25 8.92 5.88
C LYS A 26 4.91 10.30 6.39
N TRP A 27 5.87 10.91 7.08
CA TRP A 27 5.76 12.26 7.62
C TRP A 27 6.91 13.07 7.08
N ASN A 28 6.62 14.22 6.51
CA ASN A 28 7.66 15.16 6.05
C ASN A 28 8.65 14.51 5.08
N LYS A 29 8.14 13.59 4.25
CA LYS A 29 8.89 12.97 3.17
C LYS A 29 8.12 13.23 1.89
N THR A 30 7.91 12.21 1.08
CA THR A 30 7.05 12.32 -0.09
C THR A 30 6.20 11.06 -0.21
N ALA A 31 5.09 11.20 -0.94
CA ALA A 31 4.24 10.03 -1.20
C ALA A 31 5.00 9.02 -2.06
N ASP A 32 5.85 9.48 -2.96
CA ASP A 32 6.66 8.60 -3.79
C ASP A 32 7.63 7.78 -2.95
N THR A 33 8.23 8.39 -1.92
CA THR A 33 9.10 7.67 -1.00
C THR A 33 8.34 6.55 -0.29
N ALA A 34 7.11 6.85 0.14
CA ALA A 34 6.28 5.84 0.79
C ALA A 34 5.98 4.69 -0.17
N LEU A 35 5.60 5.02 -1.39
CA LEU A 35 5.30 4.01 -2.40
C LEU A 35 6.52 3.15 -2.70
N GLN A 36 7.69 3.78 -2.86
CA GLN A 36 8.91 3.06 -3.15
C GLN A 36 9.27 2.10 -2.02
N GLN A 37 9.02 2.49 -0.79
CA GLN A 37 9.30 1.64 0.34
C GLN A 37 8.44 0.37 0.31
N ILE A 38 7.18 0.48 -0.10
CA ILE A 38 6.35 -0.71 -0.30
C ILE A 38 6.97 -1.61 -1.34
N LYS A 39 7.40 -1.04 -2.46
CA LYS A 39 7.91 -1.81 -3.58
C LYS A 39 9.23 -2.50 -3.26
N ASP A 40 10.00 -1.93 -2.34
CA ASP A 40 11.28 -2.51 -1.94
C ASP A 40 11.16 -3.64 -0.95
N ARG A 41 9.98 -3.87 -0.42
CA ARG A 41 9.76 -4.89 0.61
C ARG A 41 9.03 -6.07 0.02
N LYS A 42 9.16 -7.22 0.68
CA LYS A 42 8.39 -8.38 0.32
C LYS A 42 6.97 -8.25 0.85
N TYR A 43 6.05 -8.88 0.17
CA TYR A 43 4.69 -8.95 0.67
C TYR A 43 4.63 -9.80 1.93
N PRO A 44 3.70 -9.49 2.84
CA PRO A 44 3.48 -10.35 3.99
C PRO A 44 2.93 -11.69 3.53
N GLN A 45 3.17 -12.70 4.35
CA GLN A 45 2.75 -14.04 4.06
C GLN A 45 1.24 -14.14 3.84
N SER A 46 0.49 -13.34 4.57
CA SER A 46 -0.97 -13.33 4.44
C SER A 46 -1.44 -12.88 3.06
N LEU A 47 -0.61 -12.11 2.35
CA LEU A 47 -0.95 -11.61 1.03
C LEU A 47 -0.42 -12.51 -0.08
N GLU A 48 0.51 -13.41 0.25
CA GLU A 48 1.13 -14.31 -0.72
C GLU A 48 0.12 -15.06 -1.59
N PRO A 49 -0.88 -15.70 -1.00
CA PRO A 49 -1.83 -16.48 -1.80
C PRO A 49 -2.90 -15.63 -2.49
N TYR A 50 -2.92 -14.33 -2.24
CA TYR A 50 -3.97 -13.49 -2.81
C TYR A 50 -3.80 -13.37 -4.31
N THR A 51 -4.87 -13.63 -5.06
CA THR A 51 -4.83 -13.60 -6.51
C THR A 51 -5.60 -12.44 -7.13
N GLY A 52 -6.22 -11.61 -6.31
CA GLY A 52 -6.98 -10.48 -6.79
C GLY A 52 -6.08 -9.27 -7.06
N ASN A 53 -6.72 -8.15 -7.26
CA ASN A 53 -6.06 -6.90 -7.52
C ASN A 53 -5.41 -6.34 -6.25
N ILE A 54 -4.25 -5.75 -6.40
CA ILE A 54 -3.54 -5.16 -5.26
C ILE A 54 -3.21 -3.72 -5.59
N LEU A 55 -3.55 -2.82 -4.70
CA LEU A 55 -3.16 -1.41 -4.82
C LEU A 55 -2.11 -1.08 -3.78
N LEU A 56 -1.04 -0.45 -4.23
CA LEU A 56 0.00 0.07 -3.37
C LEU A 56 -0.30 1.54 -3.15
N VAL A 57 -0.37 1.94 -1.89
CA VAL A 57 -0.80 3.29 -1.52
C VAL A 57 0.26 3.94 -0.66
N GLY A 58 0.90 4.97 -1.19
CA GLY A 58 1.84 5.76 -0.42
C GLY A 58 1.20 7.07 -0.02
N ILE A 59 1.25 7.39 1.26
CA ILE A 59 0.66 8.61 1.79
C ILE A 59 1.72 9.36 2.57
N ASN A 60 1.80 10.66 2.35
CA ASN A 60 2.70 11.50 3.11
C ASN A 60 1.92 12.68 3.70
N TYR A 61 2.23 13.01 4.94
CA TYR A 61 1.71 14.18 5.59
C TYR A 61 2.85 15.17 5.81
N ASP A 62 2.67 16.40 5.34
CA ASP A 62 3.64 17.46 5.54
C ASP A 62 3.20 18.31 6.73
N LYS A 63 3.96 18.25 7.80
CA LYS A 63 3.62 18.93 9.04
C LYS A 63 3.65 20.45 8.89
N LYS A 64 4.52 20.93 8.00
CA LYS A 64 4.69 22.36 7.78
C LYS A 64 3.51 22.96 7.02
N THR A 65 3.15 22.34 5.91
CA THR A 65 2.05 22.85 5.09
C THR A 65 0.71 22.28 5.50
N LYS A 66 0.73 21.22 6.32
CA LYS A 66 -0.47 20.51 6.77
C LYS A 66 -1.21 19.83 5.63
N GLU A 67 -0.49 19.48 4.58
CA GLU A 67 -1.07 18.85 3.41
C GLU A 67 -0.76 17.37 3.36
N HIS A 68 -1.69 16.62 2.83
CA HIS A 68 -1.50 15.20 2.55
C HIS A 68 -1.28 15.00 1.06
N ALA A 69 -0.42 14.06 0.73
CA ALA A 69 -0.24 13.65 -0.65
C ALA A 69 -0.39 12.14 -0.71
N CYS A 70 -0.96 11.66 -1.79
CA CYS A 70 -1.24 10.24 -1.94
C CYS A 70 -0.88 9.80 -3.35
N VAL A 71 -0.17 8.68 -3.45
CA VAL A 71 0.17 8.08 -4.74
C VAL A 71 -0.31 6.64 -4.70
N ILE A 72 -1.02 6.23 -5.73
CA ILE A 72 -1.57 4.86 -5.80
C ILE A 72 -1.05 4.20 -7.06
N GLU A 73 -0.60 2.98 -6.92
CA GLU A 73 -0.12 2.20 -8.04
C GLU A 73 -0.75 0.82 -7.99
N ASN A 74 -1.21 0.36 -9.14
CA ASN A 74 -1.78 -0.97 -9.25
C ASN A 74 -0.63 -1.97 -9.41
N ASP A 75 -0.58 -2.93 -8.52
CA ASP A 75 0.48 -3.92 -8.56
C ASP A 75 -0.09 -5.28 -8.93
N LYS A 76 0.32 -5.77 -10.09
CA LYS A 76 -0.14 -7.07 -10.54
C LYS A 76 0.80 -8.13 -10.06
N LYS A 77 0.33 -8.89 -9.11
CA LYS A 77 1.09 -9.98 -8.58
C LYS A 77 1.14 -11.11 -9.61
N GLN A 78 2.32 -11.61 -9.85
CA GLN A 78 2.53 -12.68 -10.82
C GLN A 78 2.38 -14.06 -10.21
#